data_b6a2bb29f17542c77af7e64ab22508d6
#
_entry.id   b6a2bb29f17542c77af7e64ab22508d6
#
_cell.length_a   1.000
_cell.length_b   1.000
_cell.length_c   1.000
_cell.angle_alpha   90.00
_cell.angle_beta   90.00
_cell.angle_gamma   90.00
#
_symmetry.space_group_name_H-M   'P 1'
#
loop_
_entity.id
_entity.type
_entity.pdbx_description
1 polymer ?
#
loop_
_entity_poly.entity_id
_entity_poly.type
_entity_poly.pdbx_seq_one_letter_code
_entity_poly.pdbx_strand_id
1 'polypeptide(L)'
;MQAGISACYEIYFCTANRFLNRAREALGLSARVIGTGFSIRRDLLEALGGFPCRTLAEDAELYAACLSHGVRIGYCESAVTYDEEPITWRASLVQRRRWMSGIMQVSRLTLPKLFRNFLRRPSLNRLDGMLQLAFPFLQALTPFFTLAAFLAGSISLQSLPVSLLSAYAGSLAVAAAALVLEKRLDFRLTGGILLYPVFMACFLPLQTLALFKTQTVWHEIRHSGVRLASPEFQLRRKKIA
;
A
#
# COMPACT_ATOMS: atom_id res chain seq x y z
N MET A 1 16.91 14.00 8.53
CA MET A 1 15.98 13.69 7.43
C MET A 1 15.96 12.20 7.05
N GLN A 2 17.09 11.48 7.05
CA GLN A 2 17.12 10.04 6.69
C GLN A 2 16.25 9.17 7.60
N ALA A 3 16.32 9.35 8.91
CA ALA A 3 15.48 8.65 9.88
C ALA A 3 13.98 8.94 9.70
N GLY A 4 13.61 10.14 9.22
CA GLY A 4 12.20 10.52 9.04
C GLY A 4 11.49 9.78 7.92
N ILE A 5 12.17 9.48 6.79
CA ILE A 5 11.55 8.75 5.66
C ILE A 5 11.33 7.29 6.02
N SER A 6 12.32 6.63 6.63
CA SER A 6 12.17 5.26 7.12
C SER A 6 11.04 5.14 8.15
N ALA A 7 10.92 6.11 9.06
CA ALA A 7 9.81 6.17 10.02
C ALA A 7 8.45 6.35 9.32
N CYS A 8 8.36 7.11 8.21
CA CYS A 8 7.13 7.19 7.43
C CYS A 8 6.71 5.84 6.83
N TYR A 9 7.65 5.02 6.38
CA TYR A 9 7.34 3.66 5.91
C TYR A 9 6.85 2.76 7.04
N GLU A 10 7.48 2.80 8.21
CA GLU A 10 7.00 2.06 9.38
C GLU A 10 5.55 2.44 9.72
N ILE A 11 5.25 3.75 9.79
CA ILE A 11 3.89 4.25 10.03
C ILE A 11 2.93 3.80 8.93
N TYR A 12 3.35 3.85 7.66
CA TYR A 12 2.56 3.41 6.52
C TYR A 12 2.16 1.94 6.63
N PHE A 13 3.12 1.05 6.94
CA PHE A 13 2.83 -0.37 7.10
C PHE A 13 2.02 -0.66 8.36
N CYS A 14 2.28 0.01 9.49
CA CYS A 14 1.43 -0.08 10.69
C CYS A 14 -0.01 0.32 10.38
N THR A 15 -0.21 1.42 9.65
CA THR A 15 -1.53 1.90 9.24
C THR A 15 -2.23 0.89 8.31
N ALA A 16 -1.51 0.38 7.30
CA ALA A 16 -2.02 -0.60 6.36
C ALA A 16 -2.38 -1.93 7.06
N ASN A 17 -1.52 -2.43 7.93
CA ASN A 17 -1.78 -3.67 8.65
C ASN A 17 -2.95 -3.52 9.61
N ARG A 18 -3.01 -2.43 10.38
CA ARG A 18 -4.08 -2.21 11.37
C ARG A 18 -5.44 -1.98 10.74
N PHE A 19 -5.54 -1.02 9.84
CA PHE A 19 -6.84 -0.56 9.33
C PHE A 19 -7.26 -1.23 8.03
N LEU A 20 -6.33 -1.89 7.30
CA LEU A 20 -6.68 -2.59 6.07
C LEU A 20 -6.62 -4.11 6.24
N ASN A 21 -5.45 -4.69 6.52
CA ASN A 21 -5.29 -6.15 6.51
C ASN A 21 -6.00 -6.83 7.67
N ARG A 22 -5.79 -6.34 8.90
CA ARG A 22 -6.42 -6.90 10.11
C ARG A 22 -7.94 -6.70 10.11
N ALA A 23 -8.42 -5.52 9.67
CA ALA A 23 -9.85 -5.27 9.55
C ALA A 23 -10.52 -6.22 8.55
N ARG A 24 -9.86 -6.49 7.40
CA ARG A 24 -10.35 -7.45 6.42
C ARG A 24 -10.35 -8.87 6.94
N GLU A 25 -9.30 -9.28 7.64
CA GLU A 25 -9.27 -10.61 8.28
C GLU A 25 -10.44 -10.79 9.24
N ALA A 26 -10.72 -9.80 10.08
CA ALA A 26 -11.85 -9.82 11.03
C ALA A 26 -13.21 -9.90 10.32
N LEU A 27 -13.33 -9.37 9.11
CA LEU A 27 -14.55 -9.40 8.28
C LEU A 27 -14.61 -10.61 7.34
N GLY A 28 -13.64 -11.52 7.37
CA GLY A 28 -13.57 -12.65 6.44
C GLY A 28 -13.26 -12.25 4.99
N LEU A 29 -12.71 -11.06 4.78
CA LEU A 29 -12.28 -10.56 3.46
C LEU A 29 -10.78 -10.85 3.22
N SER A 30 -10.32 -10.68 1.98
CA SER A 30 -8.92 -10.89 1.63
C SER A 30 -8.04 -9.73 2.06
N ALA A 31 -6.99 -10.04 2.83
CA ALA A 31 -5.87 -9.14 3.05
C ALA A 31 -5.10 -8.88 1.75
N ARG A 32 -4.45 -7.73 1.64
CA ARG A 32 -3.58 -7.42 0.50
C ARG A 32 -2.27 -8.18 0.62
N VAL A 33 -1.81 -8.74 -0.49
CA VAL A 33 -0.41 -9.18 -0.61
C VAL A 33 0.43 -7.93 -0.84
N ILE A 34 1.51 -7.83 -0.10
CA ILE A 34 2.55 -6.79 -0.25
C ILE A 34 3.87 -7.52 -0.45
N GLY A 35 4.61 -7.21 -1.47
CA GLY A 35 5.84 -7.78 -2.01
C GLY A 35 6.70 -8.72 -1.14
N THR A 36 6.52 -8.72 0.17
CA THR A 36 7.27 -9.52 1.14
C THR A 36 6.36 -10.11 2.21
N GLY A 37 6.88 -11.07 3.01
CA GLY A 37 6.21 -11.60 4.18
C GLY A 37 4.93 -12.36 3.92
N PHE A 38 4.78 -12.98 2.75
CA PHE A 38 3.65 -13.85 2.45
C PHE A 38 4.08 -15.29 2.14
N SER A 39 3.16 -16.21 2.29
CA SER A 39 3.31 -17.61 1.88
C SER A 39 2.12 -18.04 1.04
N ILE A 40 2.35 -18.95 0.10
CA ILE A 40 1.31 -19.53 -0.74
C ILE A 40 1.45 -21.06 -0.75
N ARG A 41 0.34 -21.75 -0.73
CA ARG A 41 0.33 -23.21 -0.90
C ARG A 41 0.78 -23.56 -2.31
N ARG A 42 1.62 -24.60 -2.41
CA ARG A 42 2.18 -25.04 -3.69
C ARG A 42 1.11 -25.45 -4.71
N ASP A 43 0.10 -26.19 -4.26
CA ASP A 43 -1.01 -26.62 -5.12
C ASP A 43 -1.80 -25.44 -5.69
N LEU A 44 -2.00 -24.38 -4.89
CA LEU A 44 -2.63 -23.15 -5.36
C LEU A 44 -1.74 -22.43 -6.38
N LEU A 45 -0.43 -22.32 -6.13
CA LEU A 45 0.50 -21.69 -7.06
C LEU A 45 0.53 -22.43 -8.41
N GLU A 46 0.53 -23.75 -8.39
CA GLU A 46 0.45 -24.58 -9.59
C GLU A 46 -0.89 -24.40 -10.32
N ALA A 47 -2.01 -24.33 -9.59
CA ALA A 47 -3.33 -24.07 -10.17
C ALA A 47 -3.45 -22.66 -10.78
N LEU A 48 -2.69 -21.69 -10.28
CA LEU A 48 -2.62 -20.33 -10.85
C LEU A 48 -1.71 -20.25 -12.10
N GLY A 49 -0.99 -21.33 -12.43
CA GLY A 49 -0.02 -21.36 -13.53
C GLY A 49 1.34 -20.78 -13.19
N GLY A 50 1.70 -20.74 -11.90
CA GLY A 50 2.92 -20.15 -11.39
C GLY A 50 2.75 -18.72 -10.89
N PHE A 51 3.87 -18.04 -10.67
CA PHE A 51 3.87 -16.65 -10.19
C PHE A 51 3.55 -15.69 -11.34
N PRO A 52 2.52 -14.84 -11.22
CA PRO A 52 2.24 -13.83 -12.25
C PRO A 52 3.30 -12.73 -12.20
N CYS A 53 3.93 -12.42 -13.33
CA CYS A 53 5.01 -11.42 -13.42
C CYS A 53 4.86 -10.55 -14.69
N ARG A 54 3.65 -10.09 -15.00
CA ARG A 54 3.38 -9.28 -16.20
C ARG A 54 3.48 -7.77 -15.96
N THR A 55 3.43 -7.37 -14.70
CA THR A 55 3.45 -5.96 -14.29
C THR A 55 4.58 -5.68 -13.30
N LEU A 56 4.75 -4.42 -12.90
CA LEU A 56 5.71 -4.01 -11.88
C LEU A 56 5.23 -4.24 -10.44
N ALA A 57 4.07 -4.89 -10.25
CA ALA A 57 3.47 -5.21 -8.95
C ALA A 57 2.93 -6.65 -8.99
N GLU A 58 3.85 -7.61 -8.96
CA GLU A 58 3.58 -9.04 -8.98
C GLU A 58 2.73 -9.50 -7.80
N ASP A 59 2.87 -8.85 -6.66
CA ASP A 59 2.08 -9.03 -5.45
C ASP A 59 0.60 -8.67 -5.66
N ALA A 60 0.35 -7.55 -6.29
CA ALA A 60 -1.01 -7.13 -6.66
C ALA A 60 -1.61 -8.02 -7.76
N GLU A 61 -0.78 -8.54 -8.70
CA GLU A 61 -1.24 -9.54 -9.67
C GLU A 61 -1.64 -10.84 -8.99
N LEU A 62 -0.83 -11.33 -8.03
CA LEU A 62 -1.14 -12.51 -7.24
C LEU A 62 -2.44 -12.32 -6.45
N TYR A 63 -2.59 -11.14 -5.81
CA TYR A 63 -3.82 -10.78 -5.13
C TYR A 63 -5.04 -10.87 -6.07
N ALA A 64 -4.97 -10.26 -7.25
CA ALA A 64 -6.04 -10.29 -8.25
C ALA A 64 -6.31 -11.69 -8.80
N ALA A 65 -5.28 -12.52 -8.96
CA ALA A 65 -5.41 -13.92 -9.37
C ALA A 65 -6.16 -14.74 -8.31
N CYS A 66 -5.80 -14.63 -7.04
CA CYS A 66 -6.50 -15.29 -5.93
C CYS A 66 -7.99 -14.90 -5.90
N LEU A 67 -8.30 -13.60 -5.98
CA LEU A 67 -9.68 -13.12 -6.04
C LEU A 67 -10.46 -13.69 -7.23
N SER A 68 -9.82 -13.78 -8.41
CA SER A 68 -10.43 -14.33 -9.62
C SER A 68 -10.81 -15.79 -9.44
N HIS A 69 -10.01 -16.56 -8.71
CA HIS A 69 -10.25 -17.97 -8.40
C HIS A 69 -11.13 -18.18 -7.16
N GLY A 70 -11.57 -17.08 -6.51
CA GLY A 70 -12.41 -17.16 -5.31
C GLY A 70 -11.64 -17.57 -4.05
N VAL A 71 -10.33 -17.46 -4.08
CA VAL A 71 -9.46 -17.78 -2.94
C VAL A 71 -9.36 -16.56 -2.02
N ARG A 72 -9.60 -16.77 -0.73
CA ARG A 72 -9.39 -15.75 0.30
C ARG A 72 -7.95 -15.76 0.76
N ILE A 73 -7.38 -14.58 0.91
CA ILE A 73 -6.04 -14.37 1.45
C ILE A 73 -6.18 -13.96 2.92
N GLY A 74 -5.62 -14.78 3.81
CA GLY A 74 -5.63 -14.51 5.26
C GLY A 74 -4.51 -13.54 5.66
N TYR A 75 -4.69 -12.89 6.80
CA TYR A 75 -3.67 -12.07 7.47
C TYR A 75 -3.26 -12.73 8.79
N CYS A 76 -1.96 -12.92 8.98
CA CYS A 76 -1.40 -13.48 10.21
C CYS A 76 -0.64 -12.39 10.98
N GLU A 77 -1.23 -11.90 12.07
CA GLU A 77 -0.67 -10.81 12.89
C GLU A 77 0.65 -11.21 13.56
N SER A 78 0.82 -12.49 13.90
CA SER A 78 2.03 -13.00 14.55
C SER A 78 3.21 -13.22 13.62
N ALA A 79 2.97 -13.23 12.29
CA ALA A 79 4.01 -13.36 11.28
C ALA A 79 4.61 -11.98 10.97
N VAL A 80 5.73 -11.68 11.60
CA VAL A 80 6.41 -10.38 11.45
C VAL A 80 7.59 -10.51 10.53
N THR A 81 7.67 -9.63 9.53
CA THR A 81 8.82 -9.50 8.62
C THR A 81 9.45 -8.12 8.77
N TYR A 82 10.74 -8.04 8.51
CA TYR A 82 11.51 -6.80 8.58
C TYR A 82 12.15 -6.56 7.21
N ASP A 83 11.83 -5.41 6.62
CA ASP A 83 12.33 -5.01 5.31
C ASP A 83 13.15 -3.73 5.42
N GLU A 84 14.14 -3.59 4.53
CA GLU A 84 14.89 -2.36 4.39
C GLU A 84 14.18 -1.41 3.43
N GLU A 85 13.75 -0.27 3.95
CA GLU A 85 13.03 0.75 3.20
C GLU A 85 13.94 1.92 2.79
N PRO A 86 13.60 2.68 1.74
CA PRO A 86 14.36 3.85 1.34
C PRO A 86 14.54 4.86 2.46
N ILE A 87 15.77 5.33 2.64
CA ILE A 87 16.12 6.32 3.66
C ILE A 87 16.13 7.76 3.11
N THR A 88 16.08 7.93 1.77
CA THR A 88 16.07 9.25 1.14
C THR A 88 14.74 9.52 0.44
N TRP A 89 14.35 10.80 0.41
CA TRP A 89 13.11 11.23 -0.26
C TRP A 89 13.09 10.83 -1.73
N ARG A 90 14.22 11.03 -2.43
CA ARG A 90 14.35 10.69 -3.86
C ARG A 90 14.14 9.20 -4.12
N ALA A 91 14.81 8.32 -3.36
CA ALA A 91 14.64 6.87 -3.49
C ALA A 91 13.20 6.45 -3.18
N SER A 92 12.60 7.05 -2.14
CA SER A 92 11.21 6.83 -1.77
C SER A 92 10.24 7.22 -2.88
N LEU A 93 10.42 8.36 -3.55
CA LEU A 93 9.58 8.76 -4.68
C LEU A 93 9.71 7.79 -5.87
N VAL A 94 10.93 7.34 -6.17
CA VAL A 94 11.17 6.34 -7.23
C VAL A 94 10.43 5.04 -6.93
N GLN A 95 10.55 4.52 -5.71
CA GLN A 95 9.85 3.31 -5.28
C GLN A 95 8.33 3.45 -5.36
N ARG A 96 7.78 4.52 -4.78
CA ARG A 96 6.32 4.74 -4.77
C ARG A 96 5.76 5.00 -6.16
N ARG A 97 6.52 5.66 -7.05
CA ARG A 97 6.15 5.78 -8.47
C ARG A 97 6.03 4.42 -9.14
N ARG A 98 6.98 3.50 -8.87
CA ARG A 98 6.91 2.12 -9.35
C ARG A 98 5.66 1.42 -8.83
N TRP A 99 5.37 1.52 -7.51
CA TRP A 99 4.17 0.94 -6.92
C TRP A 99 2.89 1.43 -7.59
N MET A 100 2.76 2.76 -7.77
CA MET A 100 1.57 3.34 -8.39
C MET A 100 1.42 2.91 -9.85
N SER A 101 2.53 2.88 -10.59
CA SER A 101 2.53 2.37 -11.97
C SER A 101 2.12 0.90 -12.05
N GLY A 102 2.68 0.06 -11.18
CA GLY A 102 2.36 -1.37 -11.12
C GLY A 102 0.88 -1.62 -10.77
N ILE A 103 0.37 -0.97 -9.72
CA ILE A 103 -1.05 -1.10 -9.34
C ILE A 103 -1.97 -0.65 -10.49
N MET A 104 -1.66 0.45 -11.18
CA MET A 104 -2.43 0.89 -12.33
C MET A 104 -2.42 -0.13 -13.48
N GLN A 105 -1.27 -0.78 -13.74
CA GLN A 105 -1.17 -1.86 -14.73
C GLN A 105 -2.04 -3.04 -14.34
N VAL A 106 -1.88 -3.56 -13.10
CA VAL A 106 -2.68 -4.68 -12.59
C VAL A 106 -4.17 -4.38 -12.68
N SER A 107 -4.59 -3.21 -12.23
CA SER A 107 -6.00 -2.82 -12.22
C SER A 107 -6.58 -2.79 -13.64
N ARG A 108 -5.87 -2.19 -14.61
CA ARG A 108 -6.30 -2.18 -16.02
C ARG A 108 -6.45 -3.58 -16.61
N LEU A 109 -5.53 -4.48 -16.26
CA LEU A 109 -5.53 -5.86 -16.78
C LEU A 109 -6.59 -6.74 -16.11
N THR A 110 -6.87 -6.51 -14.82
CA THR A 110 -7.63 -7.49 -14.02
C THR A 110 -9.04 -7.05 -13.66
N LEU A 111 -9.32 -5.74 -13.51
CA LEU A 111 -10.66 -5.26 -13.14
C LEU A 111 -11.78 -5.73 -14.07
N PRO A 112 -11.63 -5.71 -15.42
CA PRO A 112 -12.69 -6.19 -16.30
C PRO A 112 -13.01 -7.68 -16.08
N LYS A 113 -11.98 -8.51 -15.84
CA LYS A 113 -12.14 -9.94 -15.56
C LYS A 113 -12.78 -10.16 -14.18
N LEU A 114 -12.33 -9.44 -13.17
CA LEU A 114 -12.89 -9.51 -11.81
C LEU A 114 -14.35 -9.07 -11.78
N PHE A 115 -14.71 -8.01 -12.50
CA PHE A 115 -16.09 -7.54 -12.62
C PHE A 115 -16.98 -8.61 -13.26
N ARG A 116 -16.55 -9.22 -14.37
CA ARG A 116 -17.26 -10.32 -15.01
C ARG A 116 -17.43 -11.52 -14.07
N ASN A 117 -16.38 -11.86 -13.30
CA ASN A 117 -16.44 -12.94 -12.33
C ASN A 117 -17.36 -12.59 -11.16
N PHE A 118 -17.41 -11.33 -10.74
CA PHE A 118 -18.34 -10.84 -9.72
C PHE A 118 -19.80 -10.96 -10.17
N LEU A 119 -20.11 -10.54 -11.40
CA LEU A 119 -21.48 -10.68 -11.95
C LEU A 119 -21.95 -12.14 -12.02
N ARG A 120 -21.04 -13.08 -12.30
CA ARG A 120 -21.36 -14.52 -12.38
C ARG A 120 -21.50 -15.17 -11.00
N ARG A 121 -20.69 -14.78 -10.06
CA ARG A 121 -20.63 -15.30 -8.69
C ARG A 121 -20.38 -14.16 -7.70
N PRO A 122 -21.41 -13.41 -7.31
CA PRO A 122 -21.28 -12.29 -6.39
C PRO A 122 -20.70 -12.75 -5.05
N SER A 123 -19.74 -12.00 -4.51
CA SER A 123 -19.23 -12.17 -3.15
C SER A 123 -18.66 -10.87 -2.61
N LEU A 124 -18.80 -10.63 -1.32
CA LEU A 124 -18.23 -9.45 -0.65
C LEU A 124 -16.71 -9.36 -0.83
N ASN A 125 -16.02 -10.51 -0.79
CA ASN A 125 -14.58 -10.56 -0.99
C ASN A 125 -14.16 -10.08 -2.40
N ARG A 126 -14.89 -10.46 -3.45
CA ARG A 126 -14.62 -9.96 -4.81
C ARG A 126 -14.94 -8.47 -4.94
N LEU A 127 -16.04 -8.04 -4.35
CA LEU A 127 -16.42 -6.62 -4.38
C LEU A 127 -15.37 -5.76 -3.68
N ASP A 128 -14.97 -6.12 -2.46
CA ASP A 128 -13.92 -5.41 -1.72
C ASP A 128 -12.60 -5.39 -2.49
N GLY A 129 -12.19 -6.54 -3.04
CA GLY A 129 -10.97 -6.63 -3.84
C GLY A 129 -10.99 -5.77 -5.10
N MET A 130 -12.13 -5.70 -5.80
CA MET A 130 -12.31 -4.80 -6.94
C MET A 130 -12.22 -3.33 -6.51
N LEU A 131 -12.85 -2.95 -5.40
CA LEU A 131 -12.78 -1.60 -4.86
C LEU A 131 -11.34 -1.24 -4.48
N GLN A 132 -10.59 -2.15 -3.86
CA GLN A 132 -9.18 -1.92 -3.54
C GLN A 132 -8.32 -1.67 -4.78
N LEU A 133 -8.55 -2.40 -5.87
CA LEU A 133 -7.82 -2.22 -7.14
C LEU A 133 -8.30 -0.98 -7.91
N ALA A 134 -9.57 -0.60 -7.79
CA ALA A 134 -10.12 0.60 -8.44
C ALA A 134 -9.79 1.89 -7.70
N PHE A 135 -9.61 1.84 -6.38
CA PHE A 135 -9.41 3.02 -5.53
C PHE A 135 -8.26 3.93 -5.97
N PRO A 136 -7.07 3.43 -6.36
CA PRO A 136 -6.00 4.28 -6.89
C PRO A 136 -6.40 5.09 -8.13
N PHE A 137 -7.26 4.54 -8.99
CA PHE A 137 -7.80 5.29 -10.14
C PHE A 137 -8.71 6.43 -9.69
N LEU A 138 -9.61 6.17 -8.75
CA LEU A 138 -10.52 7.18 -8.20
C LEU A 138 -9.71 8.30 -7.53
N GLN A 139 -8.71 7.95 -6.75
CA GLN A 139 -7.81 8.94 -6.14
C GLN A 139 -7.06 9.76 -7.20
N ALA A 140 -6.55 9.12 -8.26
CA ALA A 140 -5.82 9.81 -9.31
C ALA A 140 -6.68 10.82 -10.09
N LEU A 141 -8.01 10.66 -10.09
CA LEU A 141 -8.97 11.59 -10.70
C LEU A 141 -9.31 12.77 -9.76
N THR A 142 -8.99 12.70 -8.48
CA THR A 142 -9.34 13.74 -7.50
C THR A 142 -8.91 15.15 -7.92
N PRO A 143 -7.68 15.39 -8.45
CA PRO A 143 -7.28 16.74 -8.85
C PRO A 143 -8.17 17.32 -9.96
N PHE A 144 -8.67 16.48 -10.88
CA PHE A 144 -9.55 16.92 -11.98
C PHE A 144 -10.93 17.29 -11.46
N PHE A 145 -11.50 16.48 -10.56
CA PHE A 145 -12.77 16.78 -9.91
C PHE A 145 -12.67 18.04 -9.03
N THR A 146 -11.55 18.21 -8.31
CA THR A 146 -11.31 19.42 -7.50
C THR A 146 -11.24 20.65 -8.39
N LEU A 147 -10.52 20.59 -9.52
CA LEU A 147 -10.44 21.68 -10.48
C LEU A 147 -11.82 21.99 -11.09
N ALA A 148 -12.58 20.97 -11.49
CA ALA A 148 -13.92 21.17 -12.04
C ALA A 148 -14.87 21.81 -11.00
N ALA A 149 -14.85 21.36 -9.77
CA ALA A 149 -15.63 21.95 -8.69
C ALA A 149 -15.24 23.40 -8.38
N PHE A 150 -13.94 23.73 -8.47
CA PHE A 150 -13.45 25.08 -8.34
C PHE A 150 -13.96 25.98 -9.49
N LEU A 151 -13.85 25.53 -10.73
CA LEU A 151 -14.35 26.26 -11.90
C LEU A 151 -15.88 26.45 -11.88
N ALA A 152 -16.59 25.48 -11.30
CA ALA A 152 -18.04 25.56 -11.09
C ALA A 152 -18.45 26.46 -9.90
N GLY A 153 -17.50 27.05 -9.18
CA GLY A 153 -17.76 27.90 -8.01
C GLY A 153 -18.19 27.13 -6.73
N SER A 154 -18.13 25.78 -6.77
CA SER A 154 -18.52 24.95 -5.62
C SER A 154 -17.44 24.93 -4.51
N ILE A 155 -16.21 25.26 -4.86
CA ILE A 155 -15.07 25.35 -3.93
C ILE A 155 -14.44 26.73 -4.07
N SER A 156 -14.20 27.41 -2.95
CA SER A 156 -13.51 28.69 -2.92
C SER A 156 -12.04 28.54 -2.53
N LEU A 157 -11.18 29.44 -3.00
CA LEU A 157 -9.79 29.51 -2.57
C LEU A 157 -9.65 29.75 -1.07
N GLN A 158 -10.62 30.44 -0.45
CA GLN A 158 -10.62 30.71 0.97
C GLN A 158 -10.78 29.45 1.84
N SER A 159 -11.42 28.39 1.32
CA SER A 159 -11.59 27.13 2.03
C SER A 159 -10.34 26.24 1.95
N LEU A 160 -9.40 26.51 1.05
CA LEU A 160 -8.22 25.68 0.79
C LEU A 160 -7.31 25.50 2.02
N PRO A 161 -6.94 26.57 2.77
CA PRO A 161 -6.09 26.42 3.97
C PRO A 161 -6.72 25.51 5.03
N VAL A 162 -8.04 25.69 5.26
CA VAL A 162 -8.78 24.87 6.24
C VAL A 162 -8.82 23.40 5.79
N SER A 163 -9.07 23.14 4.51
CA SER A 163 -9.08 21.78 3.94
C SER A 163 -7.71 21.12 4.06
N LEU A 164 -6.63 21.82 3.74
CA LEU A 164 -5.26 21.30 3.85
C LEU A 164 -4.89 21.03 5.32
N LEU A 165 -5.23 21.93 6.23
CA LEU A 165 -4.97 21.75 7.66
C LEU A 165 -5.76 20.55 8.21
N SER A 166 -7.03 20.42 7.82
CA SER A 166 -7.87 19.27 8.23
C SER A 166 -7.33 17.96 7.70
N ALA A 167 -6.89 17.91 6.44
CA ALA A 167 -6.28 16.72 5.84
C ALA A 167 -4.96 16.36 6.55
N TYR A 168 -4.14 17.35 6.87
CA TYR A 168 -2.90 17.17 7.61
C TYR A 168 -3.18 16.63 9.02
N ALA A 169 -4.08 17.26 9.76
CA ALA A 169 -4.46 16.84 11.11
C ALA A 169 -5.09 15.45 11.13
N GLY A 170 -5.98 15.14 10.18
CA GLY A 170 -6.58 13.81 10.02
C GLY A 170 -5.53 12.74 9.74
N SER A 171 -4.56 13.01 8.88
CA SER A 171 -3.46 12.09 8.60
C SER A 171 -2.57 11.84 9.82
N LEU A 172 -2.28 12.89 10.61
CA LEU A 172 -1.59 12.75 11.90
C LEU A 172 -2.38 11.88 12.88
N ALA A 173 -3.68 12.12 13.02
CA ALA A 173 -4.53 11.35 13.92
C ALA A 173 -4.56 9.87 13.55
N VAL A 174 -4.67 9.53 12.25
CA VAL A 174 -4.63 8.15 11.76
C VAL A 174 -3.27 7.50 12.04
N ALA A 175 -2.17 8.22 11.79
CA ALA A 175 -0.82 7.73 12.07
C ALA A 175 -0.62 7.44 13.56
N ALA A 176 -1.00 8.39 14.42
CA ALA A 176 -0.91 8.25 15.88
C ALA A 176 -1.78 7.08 16.37
N ALA A 177 -3.02 6.97 15.91
CA ALA A 177 -3.92 5.87 16.25
C ALA A 177 -3.34 4.51 15.84
N ALA A 178 -2.76 4.39 14.63
CA ALA A 178 -2.12 3.16 14.19
C ALA A 178 -0.98 2.75 15.11
N LEU A 179 -0.08 3.67 15.45
CA LEU A 179 1.06 3.39 16.33
C LEU A 179 0.66 3.03 17.75
N VAL A 180 -0.37 3.71 18.31
CA VAL A 180 -0.93 3.36 19.63
C VAL A 180 -1.49 1.95 19.61
N LEU A 181 -2.32 1.63 18.62
CA LEU A 181 -3.00 0.35 18.50
C LEU A 181 -2.03 -0.81 18.21
N GLU A 182 -0.93 -0.55 17.50
CA GLU A 182 0.14 -1.52 17.23
C GLU A 182 1.18 -1.57 18.36
N LYS A 183 1.03 -0.76 19.44
CA LYS A 183 1.97 -0.66 20.56
C LYS A 183 3.41 -0.33 20.11
N ARG A 184 3.51 0.51 19.07
CA ARG A 184 4.78 0.92 18.41
C ARG A 184 5.10 2.40 18.64
N LEU A 185 4.61 3.02 19.72
CA LEU A 185 4.98 4.39 20.09
C LEU A 185 6.44 4.41 20.56
N ASP A 186 7.30 4.95 19.69
CA ASP A 186 8.70 5.24 19.99
C ASP A 186 8.97 6.73 19.68
N PHE A 187 9.70 7.41 20.56
CA PHE A 187 10.12 8.80 20.34
C PHE A 187 10.91 8.98 19.03
N ARG A 188 11.58 7.93 18.55
CA ARG A 188 12.30 7.90 17.27
C ARG A 188 11.38 8.12 16.07
N LEU A 189 10.11 7.82 16.21
CA LEU A 189 9.10 7.99 15.17
C LEU A 189 8.49 9.41 15.13
N THR A 190 8.76 10.25 16.13
CA THR A 190 8.14 11.59 16.24
C THR A 190 8.36 12.43 14.98
N GLY A 191 9.59 12.47 14.46
CA GLY A 191 9.88 13.18 13.20
C GLY A 191 9.16 12.57 12.00
N GLY A 192 8.97 11.24 11.99
CA GLY A 192 8.21 10.52 10.99
C GLY A 192 6.72 10.85 11.05
N ILE A 193 6.14 10.92 12.24
CA ILE A 193 4.72 11.26 12.43
C ILE A 193 4.41 12.62 11.80
N LEU A 194 5.21 13.65 12.11
CA LEU A 194 5.03 14.99 11.55
C LEU A 194 5.23 15.04 10.02
N LEU A 195 6.13 14.22 9.49
CA LEU A 195 6.40 14.15 8.06
C LEU A 195 5.37 13.28 7.30
N TYR A 196 4.69 12.37 8.00
CA TYR A 196 3.79 11.38 7.41
C TYR A 196 2.68 11.96 6.54
N PRO A 197 1.98 13.06 6.92
CA PRO A 197 0.97 13.65 6.04
C PRO A 197 1.54 14.12 4.69
N VAL A 198 2.74 14.68 4.67
CA VAL A 198 3.43 15.09 3.43
C VAL A 198 3.85 13.86 2.63
N PHE A 199 4.35 12.82 3.31
CA PHE A 199 4.67 11.55 2.68
C PHE A 199 3.43 10.94 2.01
N MET A 200 2.27 10.92 2.66
CA MET A 200 1.02 10.42 2.09
C MET A 200 0.50 11.31 0.95
N ALA A 201 0.57 12.63 1.08
CA ALA A 201 0.14 13.56 0.04
C ALA A 201 0.87 13.35 -1.29
N CYS A 202 2.13 12.88 -1.27
CA CYS A 202 2.89 12.57 -2.48
C CYS A 202 2.34 11.40 -3.30
N PHE A 203 1.49 10.53 -2.71
CA PHE A 203 0.87 9.45 -3.50
C PHE A 203 -0.07 10.00 -4.57
N LEU A 204 -0.79 11.09 -4.29
CA LEU A 204 -1.75 11.67 -5.23
C LEU A 204 -1.11 12.09 -6.56
N PRO A 205 -0.07 12.94 -6.60
CA PRO A 205 0.59 13.28 -7.86
C PRO A 205 1.24 12.07 -8.54
N LEU A 206 1.76 11.09 -7.79
CA LEU A 206 2.32 9.87 -8.36
C LEU A 206 1.24 9.00 -9.02
N GLN A 207 0.06 8.89 -8.42
CA GLN A 207 -1.08 8.18 -8.99
C GLN A 207 -1.60 8.89 -10.24
N THR A 208 -1.77 10.22 -10.19
CA THR A 208 -2.19 11.03 -11.33
C THR A 208 -1.20 10.90 -12.48
N LEU A 209 0.10 10.95 -12.22
CA LEU A 209 1.13 10.74 -13.24
C LEU A 209 1.05 9.33 -13.85
N ALA A 210 0.78 8.30 -13.03
CA ALA A 210 0.68 6.91 -13.49
C ALA A 210 -0.54 6.65 -14.39
N LEU A 211 -1.57 7.51 -14.36
CA LEU A 211 -2.68 7.44 -15.33
C LEU A 211 -2.20 7.67 -16.77
N PHE A 212 -1.30 8.63 -16.96
CA PHE A 212 -0.84 9.06 -18.28
C PHE A 212 0.50 8.44 -18.67
N LYS A 213 1.41 8.29 -17.72
CA LYS A 213 2.78 7.80 -17.94
C LYS A 213 3.11 6.68 -16.98
N THR A 214 2.69 5.49 -17.34
CA THR A 214 2.99 4.27 -16.57
C THR A 214 4.46 3.89 -16.76
N GLN A 215 5.17 3.62 -15.68
CA GLN A 215 6.52 3.08 -15.74
C GLN A 215 6.47 1.62 -16.19
N THR A 216 7.36 1.21 -17.08
CA THR A 216 7.46 -0.17 -17.59
C THR A 216 8.77 -0.84 -17.23
N VAL A 217 9.77 -0.06 -16.81
CA VAL A 217 11.11 -0.54 -16.46
C VAL A 217 11.24 -0.59 -14.95
N TRP A 218 11.71 -1.74 -14.44
CA TRP A 218 12.08 -1.87 -13.05
C TRP A 218 13.46 -1.23 -12.81
N HIS A 219 13.55 -0.37 -11.80
CA HIS A 219 14.80 0.24 -11.38
C HIS A 219 15.16 -0.27 -9.99
N GLU A 220 16.35 -0.81 -9.86
CA GLU A 220 16.89 -1.24 -8.57
C GLU A 220 17.02 -0.05 -7.62
N ILE A 221 16.57 -0.25 -6.39
CA ILE A 221 16.80 0.68 -5.29
C ILE A 221 17.99 0.13 -4.50
N ARG A 222 19.07 0.92 -4.43
CA ARG A 222 20.23 0.54 -3.65
C ARG A 222 19.87 0.56 -2.18
N HIS A 223 19.99 -0.59 -1.55
CA HIS A 223 19.90 -0.73 -0.10
C HIS A 223 21.24 -0.39 0.54
N SER A 224 21.21 0.20 1.73
CA SER A 224 22.44 0.63 2.43
C SER A 224 23.27 -0.55 2.93
N GLY A 225 22.69 -1.74 2.97
CA GLY A 225 23.33 -2.96 3.48
C GLY A 225 23.66 -2.89 4.98
N VAL A 226 23.13 -1.90 5.68
CA VAL A 226 23.25 -1.84 7.13
C VAL A 226 22.44 -3.00 7.70
N ARG A 227 23.15 -4.06 8.09
CA ARG A 227 22.53 -5.14 8.87
C ARG A 227 21.99 -4.52 10.16
N LEU A 228 20.71 -4.33 10.24
CA LEU A 228 20.03 -4.11 11.51
C LEU A 228 20.19 -5.42 12.31
N ALA A 229 21.33 -5.54 12.98
CA ALA A 229 21.55 -6.53 13.99
C ALA A 229 20.71 -6.14 15.20
N SER A 230 19.39 -6.33 15.15
CA SER A 230 18.64 -6.36 16.39
C SER A 230 19.15 -7.59 17.17
N PRO A 231 19.49 -7.43 18.45
CA PRO A 231 19.91 -8.55 19.30
C PRO A 231 18.94 -9.73 19.25
N GLU A 232 17.64 -9.47 19.10
CA GLU A 232 16.59 -10.48 18.98
C GLU A 232 16.66 -11.33 17.70
N PHE A 233 17.09 -10.76 16.57
CA PHE A 233 17.23 -11.51 15.33
C PHE A 233 18.43 -12.47 15.38
N GLN A 234 19.51 -12.09 16.06
CA GLN A 234 20.67 -12.97 16.27
C GLN A 234 20.36 -14.14 17.22
N LEU A 235 19.52 -13.91 18.23
CA LEU A 235 19.11 -14.96 19.18
C LEU A 235 18.19 -16.01 18.52
N ARG A 236 17.34 -15.63 17.60
CA ARG A 236 16.50 -16.58 16.84
C ARG A 236 17.31 -17.45 15.87
N ARG A 237 18.34 -16.90 15.22
CA ARG A 237 19.22 -17.68 14.33
C ARG A 237 20.02 -18.76 15.08
N LYS A 238 20.42 -18.51 16.35
CA LYS A 238 21.09 -19.49 17.19
C LYS A 238 20.18 -20.64 17.71
N LYS A 239 18.86 -20.48 17.64
CA LYS A 239 17.90 -21.51 18.04
C LYS A 239 17.43 -22.41 16.89
N ILE A 240 17.78 -22.10 15.65
CA ILE A 240 17.39 -22.83 14.44
C ILE A 240 18.60 -23.56 13.80
N ALA A 241 19.82 -23.27 14.24
CA ALA A 241 21.04 -23.99 13.89
C ALA A 241 21.41 -24.96 15.02
#